data_756937b00a8b789fec7146565ffefa9f
#
_entry.id   756937b00a8b789fec7146565ffefa9f
#
_cell.length_a   1.000
_cell.length_b   1.000
_cell.length_c   1.000
_cell.angle_alpha   90.00
_cell.angle_beta   90.00
_cell.angle_gamma   90.00
#
_symmetry.space_group_name_H-M   'P 1'
#
loop_
_entity.id
_entity.type
_entity.pdbx_description
1 polymer ?
#
loop_
_entity_poly.entity_id
_entity_poly.type
_entity_poly.pdbx_seq_one_letter_code
_entity_poly.pdbx_strand_id
1 'polypeptide(L)'
;QKLIKTPHLVKLAKEGMRFTQFYSGTTVCAPSRSSLMTGMHTGHTIIRGNKEMKPEGQYPIADTTFTIAEALKNAGYTTGLFGKWGLGPMESTGDPLKHGIDRFYGYNCQRVSHRYYPNHLWDNEKKVILEENENLKKAVTYAPDLIQQQALKFIDENQQQPFLMFLTYTLPHAELLVPDDSIYQYYKGRFPETPHKGDDY
;
A
#
# COMPACT_ATOMS: atom_id res chain seq x y z
N GLN A 1 -5.71 -17.98 9.68
CA GLN A 1 -6.71 -17.09 10.27
C GLN A 1 -7.77 -17.92 10.99
N LYS A 2 -7.93 -17.75 12.30
CA LYS A 2 -8.86 -18.54 13.11
C LYS A 2 -10.03 -17.69 13.64
N LEU A 3 -9.79 -16.44 13.92
CA LEU A 3 -10.78 -15.57 14.59
C LEU A 3 -11.62 -14.77 13.60
N ILE A 4 -11.00 -14.14 12.62
CA ILE A 4 -11.67 -13.30 11.62
C ILE A 4 -11.93 -14.12 10.35
N LYS A 5 -13.15 -14.05 9.83
CA LYS A 5 -13.54 -14.74 8.60
C LYS A 5 -12.95 -14.01 7.38
N THR A 6 -12.27 -14.75 6.53
CA THR A 6 -11.69 -14.24 5.26
C THR A 6 -12.10 -15.15 4.10
N PRO A 7 -13.40 -15.23 3.75
CA PRO A 7 -13.93 -16.25 2.84
C PRO A 7 -13.28 -16.20 1.45
N HIS A 8 -13.06 -15.01 0.91
CA HIS A 8 -12.45 -14.83 -0.42
C HIS A 8 -10.97 -15.24 -0.43
N LEU A 9 -10.19 -14.89 0.61
CA LEU A 9 -8.79 -15.34 0.72
C LEU A 9 -8.70 -16.86 0.92
N VAL A 10 -9.63 -17.44 1.69
CA VAL A 10 -9.72 -18.90 1.86
C VAL A 10 -10.06 -19.58 0.53
N LYS A 11 -10.99 -19.01 -0.25
CA LYS A 11 -11.32 -19.51 -1.60
C LYS A 11 -10.10 -19.47 -2.51
N LEU A 12 -9.42 -18.32 -2.60
CA LEU A 12 -8.20 -18.16 -3.39
C LEU A 12 -7.12 -19.19 -3.01
N ALA A 13 -6.91 -19.43 -1.70
CA ALA A 13 -5.94 -20.41 -1.22
C ALA A 13 -6.32 -21.87 -1.55
N LYS A 14 -7.62 -22.17 -1.68
CA LYS A 14 -8.13 -23.51 -2.07
C LYS A 14 -8.03 -23.74 -3.58
N GLU A 15 -8.25 -22.71 -4.37
CA GLU A 15 -8.26 -22.78 -5.85
C GLU A 15 -6.88 -22.57 -6.46
N GLY A 16 -5.94 -22.01 -5.71
CA GLY A 16 -4.59 -21.71 -6.14
C GLY A 16 -3.51 -22.45 -5.34
N MET A 17 -2.36 -21.81 -5.22
CA MET A 17 -1.20 -22.33 -4.50
C MET A 17 -0.93 -21.48 -3.24
N ARG A 18 -0.77 -22.14 -2.11
CA ARG A 18 -0.40 -21.52 -0.85
C ARG A 18 1.05 -21.84 -0.49
N PHE A 19 1.91 -20.85 -0.52
CA PHE A 19 3.29 -20.99 -0.08
C PHE A 19 3.36 -20.97 1.46
N THR A 20 3.98 -21.98 2.04
CA THR A 20 4.16 -22.09 3.50
C THR A 20 5.52 -21.53 3.96
N GLN A 21 6.43 -21.30 3.04
CA GLN A 21 7.77 -20.74 3.25
C GLN A 21 8.02 -19.61 2.27
N PHE A 22 7.36 -18.47 2.50
CA PHE A 22 7.52 -17.26 1.70
C PHE A 22 7.82 -16.08 2.63
N TYR A 23 8.98 -15.46 2.44
CA TYR A 23 9.49 -14.41 3.31
C TYR A 23 9.63 -13.10 2.56
N SER A 24 9.33 -11.98 3.22
CA SER A 24 9.64 -10.65 2.70
C SER A 24 11.15 -10.41 2.71
N GLY A 25 11.63 -9.46 1.89
CA GLY A 25 13.06 -9.15 1.80
C GLY A 25 13.68 -8.62 3.10
N THR A 26 12.83 -8.07 4.00
CA THR A 26 13.23 -7.59 5.34
C THR A 26 11.99 -7.31 6.19
N THR A 27 12.20 -6.96 7.45
CA THR A 27 11.16 -6.67 8.44
C THR A 27 10.59 -5.24 8.37
N VAL A 28 11.20 -4.34 7.59
CA VAL A 28 10.86 -2.89 7.54
C VAL A 28 10.27 -2.52 6.18
N CYS A 29 9.33 -1.57 6.18
CA CYS A 29 8.49 -1.24 5.02
C CYS A 29 9.27 -0.90 3.74
N ALA A 30 10.05 0.19 3.72
CA ALA A 30 10.70 0.67 2.51
C ALA A 30 11.71 -0.33 1.93
N PRO A 31 12.63 -0.94 2.70
CA PRO A 31 13.54 -1.92 2.12
C PRO A 31 12.84 -3.22 1.67
N SER A 32 11.75 -3.65 2.34
CA SER A 32 10.95 -4.79 1.87
C SER A 32 10.28 -4.48 0.52
N ARG A 33 9.73 -3.28 0.37
CA ARG A 33 9.14 -2.81 -0.89
C ARG A 33 10.18 -2.69 -1.98
N SER A 34 11.36 -2.17 -1.67
CA SER A 34 12.49 -2.10 -2.60
C SER A 34 12.86 -3.50 -3.10
N SER A 35 13.01 -4.48 -2.20
CA SER A 35 13.31 -5.86 -2.58
C SER A 35 12.21 -6.47 -3.45
N LEU A 36 10.93 -6.22 -3.15
CA LEU A 36 9.81 -6.70 -3.95
C LEU A 36 9.81 -6.10 -5.36
N MET A 37 10.02 -4.80 -5.46
CA MET A 37 9.96 -4.09 -6.75
C MET A 37 11.17 -4.37 -7.64
N THR A 38 12.36 -4.58 -7.05
CA THR A 38 13.63 -4.68 -7.80
C THR A 38 14.17 -6.09 -7.89
N GLY A 39 13.68 -7.04 -7.09
CA GLY A 39 14.29 -8.36 -6.93
C GLY A 39 15.65 -8.34 -6.23
N MET A 40 16.11 -7.18 -5.75
CA MET A 40 17.41 -7.04 -5.09
C MET A 40 17.33 -7.41 -3.62
N HIS A 41 18.27 -8.21 -3.16
CA HIS A 41 18.51 -8.43 -1.74
C HIS A 41 18.90 -7.13 -1.04
N THR A 42 18.49 -6.96 0.22
CA THR A 42 18.74 -5.74 1.01
C THR A 42 20.23 -5.35 1.16
N GLY A 43 21.15 -6.29 0.95
CA GLY A 43 22.58 -6.03 0.88
C GLY A 43 23.02 -5.29 -0.40
N HIS A 44 22.20 -5.31 -1.45
CA HIS A 44 22.50 -4.74 -2.78
C HIS A 44 21.65 -3.52 -3.12
N THR A 45 20.58 -3.26 -2.39
CA THR A 45 19.75 -2.06 -2.56
C THR A 45 20.26 -0.89 -1.74
N ILE A 46 20.02 0.35 -2.20
CA ILE A 46 20.29 1.56 -1.43
C ILE A 46 19.26 1.80 -0.31
N ILE A 47 18.09 1.17 -0.42
CA ILE A 47 17.00 1.31 0.55
C ILE A 47 17.18 0.26 1.65
N ARG A 48 17.81 0.65 2.74
CA ARG A 48 18.12 -0.25 3.87
C ARG A 48 17.35 0.05 5.16
N GLY A 49 16.48 1.07 5.14
CA GLY A 49 15.66 1.48 6.28
C GLY A 49 14.57 2.46 5.86
N ASN A 50 13.70 2.80 6.80
CA ASN A 50 12.66 3.81 6.60
C ASN A 50 13.23 5.22 6.79
N LYS A 51 13.98 5.72 5.82
CA LYS A 51 14.49 7.09 5.84
C LYS A 51 13.44 8.03 5.28
N GLU A 52 12.86 8.85 6.14
CA GLU A 52 11.87 9.87 5.75
C GLU A 52 12.53 11.06 5.06
N MET A 53 11.84 11.62 4.09
CA MET A 53 12.16 12.87 3.39
C MET A 53 11.11 13.92 3.72
N LYS A 54 11.54 15.14 4.03
CA LYS A 54 10.61 16.27 4.25
C LYS A 54 10.36 17.02 2.94
N PRO A 55 9.18 17.63 2.75
CA PRO A 55 8.05 17.68 3.69
C PRO A 55 7.27 16.36 3.79
N GLU A 56 7.30 15.52 2.76
CA GLU A 56 6.59 14.25 2.68
C GLU A 56 7.28 13.30 1.69
N GLY A 57 7.56 12.08 2.12
CA GLY A 57 8.15 11.04 1.26
C GLY A 57 9.08 10.10 2.02
N GLN A 58 9.61 9.13 1.28
CA GLN A 58 10.70 8.27 1.71
C GLN A 58 11.92 8.53 0.84
N TYR A 59 13.09 8.11 1.33
CA TYR A 59 14.31 8.15 0.55
C TYR A 59 14.10 7.42 -0.79
N PRO A 60 14.34 8.10 -1.93
CA PRO A 60 13.97 7.57 -3.22
C PRO A 60 14.93 6.47 -3.70
N ILE A 61 14.42 5.52 -4.46
CA ILE A 61 15.25 4.68 -5.32
C ILE A 61 15.84 5.55 -6.45
N ALA A 62 16.97 5.10 -7.03
CA ALA A 62 17.57 5.81 -8.15
C ALA A 62 16.69 5.67 -9.42
N ASP A 63 16.72 6.68 -10.26
CA ASP A 63 16.03 6.68 -11.57
C ASP A 63 16.49 5.53 -12.51
N THR A 64 17.72 5.06 -12.31
CA THR A 64 18.29 3.91 -13.03
C THR A 64 17.86 2.55 -12.45
N THR A 65 17.12 2.54 -11.35
CA THR A 65 16.68 1.29 -10.71
C THR A 65 15.56 0.65 -11.53
N PHE A 66 15.84 -0.51 -12.10
CA PHE A 66 14.85 -1.28 -12.86
C PHE A 66 13.91 -2.05 -11.94
N THR A 67 12.62 -2.00 -12.22
CA THR A 67 11.56 -2.61 -11.42
C THR A 67 10.80 -3.69 -12.17
N ILE A 68 10.11 -4.56 -11.42
CA ILE A 68 9.19 -5.55 -12.02
C ILE A 68 8.04 -4.87 -12.78
N ALA A 69 7.62 -3.67 -12.37
CA ALA A 69 6.59 -2.93 -13.09
C ALA A 69 7.09 -2.48 -14.47
N GLU A 70 8.32 -1.98 -14.58
CA GLU A 70 8.94 -1.66 -15.88
C GLU A 70 9.12 -2.91 -16.75
N ALA A 71 9.52 -4.04 -16.16
CA ALA A 71 9.67 -5.30 -16.88
C ALA A 71 8.34 -5.74 -17.52
N LEU A 72 7.25 -5.71 -16.76
CA LEU A 72 5.94 -6.11 -17.27
C LEU A 72 5.32 -5.06 -18.20
N LYS A 73 5.55 -3.77 -17.95
CA LYS A 73 5.16 -2.71 -18.89
C LYS A 73 5.83 -2.89 -20.24
N ASN A 74 7.13 -3.21 -20.26
CA ASN A 74 7.88 -3.51 -21.49
C ASN A 74 7.36 -4.79 -22.20
N ALA A 75 6.73 -5.69 -21.45
CA ALA A 75 6.06 -6.88 -21.99
C ALA A 75 4.58 -6.61 -22.40
N GLY A 76 4.14 -5.36 -22.41
CA GLY A 76 2.80 -4.97 -22.87
C GLY A 76 1.70 -5.01 -21.80
N TYR A 77 2.07 -5.08 -20.54
CA TYR A 77 1.10 -4.99 -19.44
C TYR A 77 0.77 -3.55 -19.10
N THR A 78 -0.50 -3.26 -18.83
CA THR A 78 -0.89 -2.03 -18.12
C THR A 78 -0.62 -2.20 -16.64
N THR A 79 -0.02 -1.20 -16.00
CA THR A 79 0.45 -1.34 -14.61
C THR A 79 -0.25 -0.40 -13.65
N GLY A 80 -0.68 -0.90 -12.51
CA GLY A 80 -1.33 -0.11 -11.47
C GLY A 80 -0.80 -0.41 -10.07
N LEU A 81 -0.74 0.62 -9.21
CA LEU A 81 -0.41 0.48 -7.80
C LEU A 81 -1.42 1.26 -6.96
N PHE A 82 -2.09 0.53 -6.06
CA PHE A 82 -3.14 1.06 -5.20
C PHE A 82 -2.78 0.82 -3.73
N GLY A 83 -2.55 1.91 -3.00
CA GLY A 83 -2.10 1.88 -1.62
C GLY A 83 -0.75 2.57 -1.40
N LYS A 84 0.13 1.95 -0.64
CA LYS A 84 1.38 2.54 -0.20
C LYS A 84 2.52 2.27 -1.17
N TRP A 85 3.16 3.34 -1.67
CA TRP A 85 4.40 3.27 -2.44
C TRP A 85 5.64 3.21 -1.54
N GLY A 86 6.12 4.35 -1.05
CA GLY A 86 7.16 4.45 -0.04
C GLY A 86 8.59 4.21 -0.52
N LEU A 87 8.88 4.46 -1.80
CA LEU A 87 10.21 4.37 -2.42
C LEU A 87 10.66 5.68 -3.08
N GLY A 88 10.01 6.78 -2.75
CA GLY A 88 10.32 8.13 -3.20
C GLY A 88 9.05 8.98 -3.29
N PRO A 89 9.14 10.30 -3.01
CA PRO A 89 8.03 11.23 -3.22
C PRO A 89 7.77 11.44 -4.71
N MET A 90 6.61 12.01 -5.01
CA MET A 90 6.28 12.45 -6.36
C MET A 90 7.36 13.42 -6.87
N GLU A 91 7.62 13.42 -8.17
CA GLU A 91 8.65 14.22 -8.87
C GLU A 91 10.10 13.86 -8.54
N SER A 92 10.36 13.01 -7.53
CA SER A 92 11.72 12.54 -7.22
C SER A 92 12.23 11.49 -8.21
N THR A 93 13.46 11.04 -8.02
CA THR A 93 14.00 9.89 -8.77
C THR A 93 13.21 8.60 -8.51
N GLY A 94 12.60 8.46 -7.32
CA GLY A 94 11.80 7.29 -6.93
C GLY A 94 10.30 7.48 -7.09
N ASP A 95 9.84 8.41 -7.92
CA ASP A 95 8.43 8.58 -8.28
C ASP A 95 7.88 7.29 -8.92
N PRO A 96 6.74 6.72 -8.45
CA PRO A 96 6.20 5.48 -9.00
C PRO A 96 5.94 5.56 -10.52
N LEU A 97 5.56 6.71 -11.05
CA LEU A 97 5.29 6.88 -12.48
C LEU A 97 6.55 6.78 -13.33
N LYS A 98 7.73 7.07 -12.77
CA LYS A 98 9.03 6.90 -13.41
C LYS A 98 9.53 5.45 -13.37
N HIS A 99 8.92 4.61 -12.53
CA HIS A 99 9.30 3.22 -12.32
C HIS A 99 8.26 2.21 -12.84
N GLY A 100 7.64 2.57 -13.97
CA GLY A 100 6.80 1.65 -14.71
C GLY A 100 5.36 1.52 -14.23
N ILE A 101 4.90 2.38 -13.32
CA ILE A 101 3.49 2.43 -12.89
C ILE A 101 2.73 3.42 -13.77
N ASP A 102 1.70 2.93 -14.49
CA ASP A 102 0.82 3.77 -15.32
C ASP A 102 -0.26 4.46 -14.51
N ARG A 103 -0.73 3.78 -13.45
CA ARG A 103 -1.80 4.27 -12.58
C ARG A 103 -1.41 4.11 -11.12
N PHE A 104 -1.27 5.22 -10.41
CA PHE A 104 -1.01 5.25 -8.97
C PHE A 104 -2.16 5.93 -8.24
N TYR A 105 -2.65 5.30 -7.15
CA TYR A 105 -3.56 5.94 -6.23
C TYR A 105 -3.28 5.49 -4.80
N GLY A 106 -2.91 6.42 -3.91
CA GLY A 106 -2.62 6.06 -2.53
C GLY A 106 -1.64 6.99 -1.81
N TYR A 107 -0.77 6.41 -1.01
CA TYR A 107 0.20 7.12 -0.18
C TYR A 107 1.60 7.04 -0.78
N ASN A 108 2.29 8.17 -0.87
CA ASN A 108 3.68 8.18 -1.34
C ASN A 108 4.71 7.92 -0.22
N CYS A 109 4.33 8.03 1.05
CA CYS A 109 5.26 7.84 2.18
C CYS A 109 4.71 6.94 3.29
N GLN A 110 5.62 6.51 4.18
CA GLN A 110 5.29 5.63 5.30
C GLN A 110 4.41 6.34 6.33
N ARG A 111 4.78 7.56 6.73
CA ARG A 111 4.12 8.31 7.80
C ARG A 111 2.64 8.58 7.50
N VAL A 112 2.32 9.08 6.30
CA VAL A 112 0.93 9.34 5.91
C VAL A 112 0.14 8.03 5.78
N SER A 113 0.79 6.95 5.35
CA SER A 113 0.15 5.65 5.19
C SER A 113 -0.20 4.94 6.51
N HIS A 114 0.34 5.39 7.63
CA HIS A 114 -0.08 4.92 8.95
C HIS A 114 -1.41 5.56 9.40
N ARG A 115 -1.88 6.55 8.67
CA ARG A 115 -3.13 7.25 8.93
C ARG A 115 -4.22 6.68 8.03
N TYR A 116 -5.23 6.05 8.60
CA TYR A 116 -6.36 5.53 7.84
C TYR A 116 -7.34 6.63 7.43
N TYR A 117 -7.26 7.77 8.10
CA TYR A 117 -7.99 9.00 7.81
C TYR A 117 -7.02 10.16 7.55
N PRO A 118 -6.19 10.06 6.49
CA PRO A 118 -5.23 11.10 6.16
C PRO A 118 -5.94 12.35 5.64
N ASN A 119 -5.24 13.48 5.63
CA ASN A 119 -5.76 14.70 5.02
C ASN A 119 -5.61 14.73 3.49
N HIS A 120 -4.88 13.78 2.92
CA HIS A 120 -4.75 13.65 1.46
C HIS A 120 -4.26 12.27 1.03
N LEU A 121 -4.50 11.98 -0.25
CA LEU A 121 -3.90 10.90 -1.03
C LEU A 121 -3.29 11.48 -2.31
N TRP A 122 -2.63 10.62 -3.08
CA TRP A 122 -2.10 10.96 -4.39
C TRP A 122 -2.86 10.19 -5.47
N ASP A 123 -3.22 10.88 -6.53
CA ASP A 123 -3.79 10.36 -7.77
C ASP A 123 -2.82 10.68 -8.89
N ASN A 124 -1.95 9.74 -9.22
CA ASN A 124 -0.77 9.99 -10.02
C ASN A 124 0.02 11.19 -9.45
N GLU A 125 0.25 12.24 -10.22
CA GLU A 125 0.96 13.45 -9.81
C GLU A 125 0.08 14.42 -8.99
N LYS A 126 -1.23 14.18 -8.94
CA LYS A 126 -2.17 15.09 -8.31
C LYS A 126 -2.42 14.74 -6.84
N LYS A 127 -2.24 15.72 -5.97
CA LYS A 127 -2.65 15.61 -4.57
C LYS A 127 -4.18 15.76 -4.46
N VAL A 128 -4.82 14.74 -3.89
CA VAL A 128 -6.26 14.72 -3.60
C VAL A 128 -6.46 15.05 -2.13
N ILE A 129 -6.99 16.21 -1.84
CA ILE A 129 -7.24 16.66 -0.46
C ILE A 129 -8.52 16.03 0.06
N LEU A 130 -8.46 15.49 1.26
CA LEU A 130 -9.58 14.95 2.02
C LEU A 130 -9.93 15.94 3.14
N GLU A 131 -10.59 17.03 2.77
CA GLU A 131 -10.82 18.19 3.64
C GLU A 131 -11.58 17.86 4.92
N GLU A 132 -12.41 16.82 4.87
CA GLU A 132 -13.19 16.36 6.02
C GLU A 132 -12.35 15.67 7.08
N ASN A 133 -11.13 15.23 6.75
CA ASN A 133 -10.19 14.57 7.66
C ASN A 133 -9.23 15.60 8.28
N GLU A 134 -9.67 16.40 9.20
CA GLU A 134 -8.82 17.40 9.87
C GLU A 134 -7.76 16.77 10.76
N ASN A 135 -6.55 16.59 10.26
CA ASN A 135 -5.35 16.23 11.05
C ASN A 135 -5.62 15.18 12.15
N LEU A 136 -6.38 14.13 11.82
CA LEU A 136 -6.85 13.07 12.73
C LEU A 136 -7.84 13.51 13.82
N LYS A 137 -8.18 14.78 13.91
CA LYS A 137 -9.21 15.25 14.85
C LYS A 137 -10.61 14.87 14.38
N LYS A 138 -10.76 14.64 13.10
CA LYS A 138 -12.02 14.26 12.47
C LYS A 138 -11.75 13.13 11.49
N ALA A 139 -12.28 11.96 11.78
CA ALA A 139 -12.14 10.75 10.96
C ALA A 139 -13.43 10.55 10.16
N VAL A 140 -13.52 11.09 8.95
CA VAL A 140 -14.71 11.02 8.10
C VAL A 140 -14.48 10.11 6.90
N THR A 141 -13.47 10.41 6.09
CA THR A 141 -13.20 9.66 4.85
C THR A 141 -12.10 8.62 5.08
N TYR A 142 -12.49 7.34 5.06
CA TYR A 142 -11.59 6.21 5.24
C TYR A 142 -10.83 5.93 3.95
N ALA A 143 -9.53 6.18 3.96
CA ALA A 143 -8.69 6.08 2.75
C ALA A 143 -8.62 4.68 2.12
N PRO A 144 -8.64 3.56 2.88
CA PRO A 144 -8.66 2.23 2.27
C PRO A 144 -9.87 1.99 1.35
N ASP A 145 -11.05 2.59 1.64
CA ASP A 145 -12.22 2.48 0.77
C ASP A 145 -12.02 3.21 -0.57
N LEU A 146 -11.41 4.40 -0.54
CA LEU A 146 -11.07 5.13 -1.77
C LEU A 146 -10.05 4.37 -2.61
N ILE A 147 -9.03 3.80 -1.95
CA ILE A 147 -8.01 2.98 -2.61
C ILE A 147 -8.65 1.74 -3.25
N GLN A 148 -9.56 1.07 -2.53
CA GLN A 148 -10.31 -0.08 -3.05
C GLN A 148 -11.16 0.29 -4.26
N GLN A 149 -11.88 1.41 -4.21
CA GLN A 149 -12.69 1.88 -5.34
C GLN A 149 -11.85 2.11 -6.59
N GLN A 150 -10.68 2.76 -6.46
CA GLN A 150 -9.77 2.99 -7.57
C GLN A 150 -9.15 1.69 -8.11
N ALA A 151 -8.85 0.73 -7.25
CA ALA A 151 -8.37 -0.59 -7.65
C ALA A 151 -9.42 -1.36 -8.46
N LEU A 152 -10.68 -1.36 -8.02
CA LEU A 152 -11.78 -2.00 -8.76
C LEU A 152 -12.02 -1.33 -10.11
N LYS A 153 -12.00 0.01 -10.15
CA LYS A 153 -12.11 0.76 -11.40
C LYS A 153 -10.99 0.39 -12.38
N PHE A 154 -9.76 0.26 -11.90
CA PHE A 154 -8.63 -0.16 -12.74
C PHE A 154 -8.85 -1.56 -13.34
N ILE A 155 -9.39 -2.50 -12.57
CA ILE A 155 -9.73 -3.85 -13.08
C ILE A 155 -10.77 -3.74 -14.18
N ASP A 156 -11.86 -2.99 -13.95
CA ASP A 156 -12.95 -2.84 -14.93
C ASP A 156 -12.47 -2.22 -16.24
N GLU A 157 -11.58 -1.25 -16.17
CA GLU A 157 -11.02 -0.56 -17.34
C GLU A 157 -10.01 -1.42 -18.11
N ASN A 158 -9.38 -2.42 -17.47
CA ASN A 158 -8.28 -3.20 -18.06
C ASN A 158 -8.58 -4.69 -18.23
N GLN A 159 -9.81 -5.17 -17.99
CA GLN A 159 -10.15 -6.59 -18.05
C GLN A 159 -9.95 -7.27 -19.41
N GLN A 160 -9.81 -6.50 -20.50
CA GLN A 160 -9.63 -7.01 -21.86
C GLN A 160 -8.16 -7.09 -22.29
N GLN A 161 -7.23 -6.74 -21.41
CA GLN A 161 -5.80 -6.74 -21.71
C GLN A 161 -5.00 -7.22 -20.49
N PRO A 162 -3.76 -7.71 -20.68
CA PRO A 162 -2.93 -8.09 -19.55
C PRO A 162 -2.60 -6.86 -18.69
N PHE A 163 -2.74 -7.01 -17.39
CA PHE A 163 -2.37 -5.96 -16.46
C PHE A 163 -1.62 -6.52 -15.24
N LEU A 164 -0.77 -5.69 -14.68
CA LEU A 164 -0.14 -5.88 -13.37
C LEU A 164 -0.80 -4.93 -12.37
N MET A 165 -1.28 -5.45 -11.25
CA MET A 165 -1.84 -4.63 -10.19
C MET A 165 -1.19 -4.94 -8.86
N PHE A 166 -0.61 -3.92 -8.22
CA PHE A 166 -0.15 -3.97 -6.84
C PHE A 166 -1.22 -3.43 -5.90
N LEU A 167 -1.73 -4.27 -5.02
CA LEU A 167 -2.62 -3.88 -3.92
C LEU A 167 -1.80 -3.79 -2.63
N THR A 168 -1.24 -2.62 -2.40
CA THR A 168 -0.32 -2.38 -1.28
C THR A 168 -1.03 -1.74 -0.10
N TYR A 169 -2.15 -2.34 0.31
CA TYR A 169 -2.93 -1.90 1.46
C TYR A 169 -2.09 -1.82 2.73
N THR A 170 -2.46 -0.89 3.60
CA THR A 170 -1.75 -0.66 4.87
C THR A 170 -2.33 -1.47 6.02
N LEU A 171 -3.51 -2.02 5.88
CA LEU A 171 -4.15 -2.89 6.87
C LEU A 171 -3.38 -4.20 7.06
N PRO A 172 -3.24 -4.67 8.28
CA PRO A 172 -3.63 -4.13 9.59
C PRO A 172 -2.45 -3.42 10.30
N HIS A 173 -2.11 -2.21 9.89
CA HIS A 173 -1.04 -1.42 10.52
C HIS A 173 -1.44 -0.88 11.91
N ALA A 174 -0.45 -0.46 12.71
CA ALA A 174 -0.58 -0.21 14.14
C ALA A 174 -1.47 0.96 14.58
N GLU A 175 -1.96 1.83 13.71
CA GLU A 175 -2.94 2.85 14.14
C GLU A 175 -4.29 2.22 14.53
N LEU A 176 -4.60 1.02 14.06
CA LEU A 176 -5.74 0.18 14.44
C LEU A 176 -7.10 0.89 14.35
N LEU A 177 -7.24 1.80 13.39
CA LEU A 177 -8.50 2.51 13.13
C LEU A 177 -9.28 1.81 12.02
N VAL A 178 -10.58 1.65 12.25
CA VAL A 178 -11.53 1.12 11.28
C VAL A 178 -12.81 1.95 11.31
N PRO A 179 -13.58 2.01 10.22
CA PRO A 179 -14.90 2.62 10.24
C PRO A 179 -15.85 1.87 11.18
N ASP A 180 -16.80 2.59 11.77
CA ASP A 180 -17.85 1.98 12.60
C ASP A 180 -18.96 1.41 11.71
N ASP A 181 -18.59 0.40 10.92
CA ASP A 181 -19.46 -0.28 9.96
C ASP A 181 -20.05 -1.61 10.50
N SER A 182 -20.85 -2.26 9.69
CA SER A 182 -21.47 -3.55 10.04
C SER A 182 -20.45 -4.66 10.30
N ILE A 183 -19.27 -4.61 9.68
CA ILE A 183 -18.21 -5.61 9.87
C ILE A 183 -17.55 -5.39 11.24
N TYR A 184 -17.21 -4.15 11.58
CA TYR A 184 -16.70 -3.82 12.91
C TYR A 184 -17.71 -4.19 14.00
N GLN A 185 -18.96 -3.79 13.85
CA GLN A 185 -20.03 -4.11 14.82
C GLN A 185 -20.25 -5.62 14.98
N TYR A 186 -20.08 -6.40 13.91
CA TYR A 186 -20.15 -7.86 14.00
C TYR A 186 -19.03 -8.43 14.88
N TYR A 187 -17.81 -7.87 14.88
CA TYR A 187 -16.67 -8.38 15.63
C TYR A 187 -16.49 -7.75 17.01
N LYS A 188 -17.02 -6.56 17.24
CA LYS A 188 -16.91 -5.81 18.49
C LYS A 188 -17.34 -6.65 19.71
N GLY A 189 -16.46 -6.76 20.69
CA GLY A 189 -16.69 -7.50 21.94
C GLY A 189 -16.75 -9.04 21.79
N ARG A 190 -16.46 -9.61 20.61
CA ARG A 190 -16.47 -11.08 20.43
C ARG A 190 -15.20 -11.78 20.87
N PHE A 191 -14.13 -11.03 21.07
CA PHE A 191 -12.83 -11.55 21.45
C PHE A 191 -12.29 -10.81 22.66
N PRO A 192 -11.49 -11.47 23.52
CA PRO A 192 -10.71 -10.76 24.52
C PRO A 192 -9.78 -9.76 23.83
N GLU A 193 -9.84 -8.52 24.26
CA GLU A 193 -9.00 -7.46 23.71
C GLU A 193 -7.91 -7.12 24.72
N THR A 194 -6.66 -7.11 24.27
CA THR A 194 -5.55 -6.54 25.04
C THR A 194 -5.25 -5.18 24.44
N PRO A 195 -5.46 -4.08 25.18
CA PRO A 195 -5.17 -2.75 24.70
C PRO A 195 -3.73 -2.65 24.22
N HIS A 196 -3.52 -2.06 23.05
CA HIS A 196 -2.18 -1.73 22.59
C HIS A 196 -1.56 -0.69 23.53
N LYS A 197 -0.41 -1.01 24.11
CA LYS A 197 0.32 -0.13 25.04
C LYS A 197 1.46 0.62 24.33
N GLY A 198 1.32 0.91 23.07
CA GLY A 198 2.28 1.75 22.34
C GLY A 198 1.90 3.20 22.52
N ASP A 199 2.82 3.99 22.99
CA ASP A 199 2.76 5.43 22.84
C ASP A 199 2.91 5.71 21.35
N ASP A 200 2.08 6.53 20.76
CA ASP A 200 2.32 7.15 19.46
C ASP A 200 2.19 6.32 18.18
N TYR A 201 0.97 6.04 17.81
CA TYR A 201 0.65 6.00 16.37
C TYR A 201 -0.60 6.81 16.09
#